data_20263246a46dcfa02a6347ad60a6c278
#
_entry.id   20263246a46dcfa02a6347ad60a6c278
#
_cell.length_a   1.000
_cell.length_b   1.000
_cell.length_c   1.000
_cell.angle_alpha   90.00
_cell.angle_beta   90.00
_cell.angle_gamma   90.00
#
_symmetry.space_group_name_H-M   'P 1'
#
loop_
_entity.id
_entity.type
_entity.pdbx_description
1 polymer ?
#
loop_
_entity_poly.entity_id
_entity_poly.type
_entity_poly.pdbx_seq_one_letter_code
_entity_poly.pdbx_strand_id
1 'polypeptide(L)'
;MDHEALHRRTREQGVNGFVLLVVRIILTAFFRLYFRMQRIGREHIPAEGPVILAANHRSFFDPFVIGTMTRRPVYYVAKQELFGYSRVLSWLLNALGAFPVDRGHGDQETIETAKVILGRGGIVLMFPEGTRTRPGSLGRPKRGVGRLALETGAPVVPIAVIGTEDIRDGWRIRPRKVRARAGRALQFPRVEDASPALAGAVTDRIWPMVMLQWEWLGGMPPIRRAAIIGAGRAGTSLAVLLARGGYEVELGCRTREQAELIAAGRSNDVYLPGVKLPDKVRITRAAELELGGHDLICLAVPARALPAVMAAHGEKIPRRAGVLVLAKGLVPPLGTLASAFVAERCAARAVAAMGGPADAAEVLDHGASVMLASVDRAFCRQLADTLSTAGFDVSTTGDVTGVELAGAAKHVAVLAAAVGSIAGPNVAGAAAGKVFAEIDALARARGGRPETFAGLAGAGDLVATVVSERSRNRRAGQLLAQGVPAAEIDNAVGHPVEAVDSAPLLVSAARDAHVETPALDSLAALIEGRIEPGQWTATVTEPARPARKSTVRAA
;
A
#
# COMPACT_ATOMS: atom_id res chain seq x y z
N MET A 1 29.99 -24.44 18.46
CA MET A 1 29.36 -25.13 19.61
C MET A 1 28.46 -26.19 18.98
N ASP A 2 28.53 -27.41 19.51
CA ASP A 2 27.74 -28.52 18.97
C ASP A 2 26.22 -28.25 19.17
N HIS A 3 25.47 -28.25 18.05
CA HIS A 3 24.02 -27.93 18.07
C HIS A 3 23.24 -29.00 18.80
N GLU A 4 23.65 -30.24 18.67
CA GLU A 4 23.07 -31.38 19.37
C GLU A 4 23.22 -31.22 20.89
N ALA A 5 24.35 -30.69 21.33
CA ALA A 5 24.58 -30.36 22.73
C ALA A 5 23.63 -29.24 23.24
N LEU A 6 23.29 -28.25 22.41
CA LEU A 6 22.32 -27.20 22.78
C LEU A 6 20.89 -27.75 22.88
N HIS A 7 20.47 -28.60 21.97
CA HIS A 7 19.16 -29.28 22.03
C HIS A 7 19.09 -30.19 23.28
N ARG A 8 20.12 -31.01 23.50
CA ARG A 8 20.21 -31.88 24.68
C ARG A 8 20.12 -31.08 25.99
N ARG A 9 20.88 -29.99 26.09
CA ARG A 9 20.82 -29.12 27.26
C ARG A 9 19.43 -28.52 27.48
N THR A 10 18.75 -28.03 26.43
CA THR A 10 17.40 -27.51 26.54
C THR A 10 16.40 -28.59 26.96
N ARG A 11 16.59 -29.83 26.49
CA ARG A 11 15.75 -30.99 26.88
C ARG A 11 16.02 -31.40 28.34
N GLU A 12 17.24 -31.34 28.83
CA GLU A 12 17.62 -31.85 30.17
C GLU A 12 17.52 -30.78 31.25
N GLN A 13 18.12 -29.61 31.03
CA GLN A 13 18.31 -28.58 32.07
C GLN A 13 17.22 -27.50 32.04
N GLY A 14 16.55 -27.30 30.88
CA GLY A 14 15.55 -26.26 30.73
C GLY A 14 16.12 -24.84 30.78
N VAL A 15 15.34 -23.87 31.24
CA VAL A 15 15.76 -22.48 31.42
C VAL A 15 16.44 -22.25 32.74
N ASN A 16 17.38 -21.30 32.78
CA ASN A 16 17.94 -20.84 34.05
C ASN A 16 16.98 -19.86 34.72
N GLY A 17 16.33 -20.29 35.81
CA GLY A 17 15.30 -19.52 36.49
C GLY A 17 15.76 -18.16 36.99
N PHE A 18 16.98 -18.04 37.50
CA PHE A 18 17.55 -16.78 38.00
C PHE A 18 17.82 -15.80 36.84
N VAL A 19 18.52 -16.26 35.79
CA VAL A 19 18.80 -15.46 34.60
C VAL A 19 17.48 -14.99 33.95
N LEU A 20 16.51 -15.90 33.82
CA LEU A 20 15.21 -15.58 33.27
C LEU A 20 14.48 -14.53 34.10
N LEU A 21 14.50 -14.62 35.43
CA LEU A 21 13.86 -13.65 36.32
C LEU A 21 14.48 -12.25 36.16
N VAL A 22 15.82 -12.15 36.23
CA VAL A 22 16.54 -10.88 36.10
C VAL A 22 16.28 -10.24 34.73
N VAL A 23 16.45 -10.99 33.64
CA VAL A 23 16.24 -10.50 32.29
C VAL A 23 14.78 -10.09 32.08
N ARG A 24 13.80 -10.85 32.60
CA ARG A 24 12.39 -10.52 32.52
C ARG A 24 12.05 -9.22 33.26
N ILE A 25 12.58 -8.99 34.44
CA ILE A 25 12.34 -7.74 35.18
C ILE A 25 12.86 -6.55 34.37
N ILE A 26 14.12 -6.63 33.90
CA ILE A 26 14.75 -5.58 33.10
C ILE A 26 13.98 -5.32 31.80
N LEU A 27 13.71 -6.36 31.03
CA LEU A 27 13.01 -6.23 29.75
C LEU A 27 11.56 -5.76 29.92
N THR A 28 10.84 -6.23 30.95
CA THR A 28 9.48 -5.78 31.20
C THR A 28 9.44 -4.30 31.56
N ALA A 29 10.34 -3.83 32.41
CA ALA A 29 10.46 -2.43 32.75
C ALA A 29 10.82 -1.59 31.53
N PHE A 30 11.84 -2.02 30.78
CA PHE A 30 12.29 -1.36 29.55
C PHE A 30 11.16 -1.26 28.50
N PHE A 31 10.48 -2.37 28.19
CA PHE A 31 9.39 -2.35 27.21
C PHE A 31 8.20 -1.52 27.68
N ARG A 32 7.87 -1.52 28.96
CA ARG A 32 6.78 -0.71 29.48
C ARG A 32 7.08 0.80 29.44
N LEU A 33 8.26 1.19 29.86
CA LEU A 33 8.65 2.59 29.98
C LEU A 33 9.05 3.19 28.61
N TYR A 34 9.95 2.51 27.91
CA TYR A 34 10.53 3.03 26.68
C TYR A 34 9.62 2.84 25.46
N PHE A 35 9.00 1.66 25.33
CA PHE A 35 8.09 1.36 24.21
C PHE A 35 6.61 1.48 24.55
N ARG A 36 6.27 1.94 25.74
CA ARG A 36 4.87 2.07 26.18
C ARG A 36 4.04 0.82 25.85
N MET A 37 4.61 -0.35 26.14
CA MET A 37 4.09 -1.64 25.73
C MET A 37 2.72 -1.94 26.34
N GLN A 38 1.78 -2.37 25.50
CA GLN A 38 0.47 -2.87 25.90
C GLN A 38 0.39 -4.38 25.68
N ARG A 39 -0.17 -5.09 26.67
CA ARG A 39 -0.34 -6.55 26.70
C ARG A 39 -1.80 -6.86 26.92
N ILE A 40 -2.46 -7.44 25.91
CA ILE A 40 -3.91 -7.68 25.86
C ILE A 40 -4.15 -9.19 25.77
N GLY A 41 -5.15 -9.72 26.48
CA GLY A 41 -5.56 -11.12 26.41
C GLY A 41 -4.59 -12.10 27.09
N ARG A 42 -3.79 -11.64 28.05
CA ARG A 42 -2.83 -12.48 28.79
C ARG A 42 -3.49 -13.64 29.53
N GLU A 43 -4.72 -13.45 29.93
CA GLU A 43 -5.60 -14.43 30.59
C GLU A 43 -5.94 -15.62 29.68
N HIS A 44 -5.77 -15.48 28.37
CA HIS A 44 -5.99 -16.56 27.41
C HIS A 44 -4.81 -17.56 27.34
N ILE A 45 -3.67 -17.22 27.93
CA ILE A 45 -2.52 -18.12 28.01
C ILE A 45 -2.67 -18.98 29.26
N PRO A 46 -2.83 -20.32 29.12
CA PRO A 46 -3.00 -21.21 30.24
C PRO A 46 -1.90 -21.05 31.31
N ALA A 47 -2.31 -21.02 32.56
CA ALA A 47 -1.37 -20.88 33.68
C ALA A 47 -0.52 -22.13 33.89
N GLU A 48 -1.04 -23.29 33.51
CA GLU A 48 -0.41 -24.59 33.67
C GLU A 48 -0.57 -25.44 32.39
N GLY A 49 0.17 -26.56 32.32
CA GLY A 49 0.12 -27.49 31.20
C GLY A 49 0.86 -27.02 29.93
N PRO A 50 0.91 -27.85 28.90
CA PRO A 50 1.60 -27.55 27.65
C PRO A 50 0.87 -26.44 26.87
N VAL A 51 1.61 -25.55 26.22
CA VAL A 51 1.04 -24.50 25.38
C VAL A 51 1.95 -24.21 24.19
N ILE A 52 1.36 -24.11 23.00
CA ILE A 52 2.02 -23.58 21.81
C ILE A 52 1.56 -22.14 21.63
N LEU A 53 2.50 -21.19 21.63
CA LEU A 53 2.24 -19.80 21.24
C LEU A 53 2.54 -19.65 19.76
N ALA A 54 1.53 -19.42 18.93
CA ALA A 54 1.69 -19.19 17.49
C ALA A 54 1.64 -17.68 17.22
N ALA A 55 2.73 -17.09 16.73
CA ALA A 55 2.82 -15.63 16.59
C ALA A 55 3.33 -15.20 15.22
N ASN A 56 2.99 -13.96 14.81
CA ASN A 56 3.63 -13.30 13.67
C ASN A 56 5.05 -12.84 14.03
N HIS A 57 5.94 -12.73 13.01
CA HIS A 57 7.35 -12.40 13.21
C HIS A 57 7.79 -11.21 12.35
N ARG A 58 8.07 -10.09 13.01
CA ARG A 58 8.46 -8.82 12.40
C ARG A 58 9.85 -8.35 12.79
N SER A 59 10.28 -8.68 14.03
CA SER A 59 11.46 -8.10 14.63
C SER A 59 12.23 -9.11 15.48
N PHE A 60 13.51 -8.84 15.66
CA PHE A 60 14.32 -9.56 16.65
C PHE A 60 13.75 -9.42 18.09
N PHE A 61 12.98 -8.37 18.35
CA PHE A 61 12.39 -8.13 19.67
C PHE A 61 11.14 -8.97 19.97
N ASP A 62 10.50 -9.59 18.97
CA ASP A 62 9.23 -10.30 19.14
C ASP A 62 9.27 -11.40 20.21
N PRO A 63 10.27 -12.31 20.26
CA PRO A 63 10.33 -13.34 21.30
C PRO A 63 10.36 -12.75 22.71
N PHE A 64 11.09 -11.67 22.90
CA PHE A 64 11.21 -10.99 24.19
C PHE A 64 9.91 -10.30 24.60
N VAL A 65 9.24 -9.63 23.64
CA VAL A 65 7.92 -9.03 23.86
C VAL A 65 6.90 -10.08 24.27
N ILE A 66 6.85 -11.20 23.53
CA ILE A 66 5.92 -12.32 23.80
C ILE A 66 6.28 -12.99 25.12
N GLY A 67 7.56 -13.14 25.45
CA GLY A 67 8.03 -13.66 26.74
C GLY A 67 7.51 -12.87 27.95
N THR A 68 7.14 -11.59 27.77
CA THR A 68 6.52 -10.79 28.83
C THR A 68 5.00 -11.00 28.97
N MET A 69 4.35 -11.70 28.03
CA MET A 69 2.90 -11.98 28.06
C MET A 69 2.52 -13.00 29.16
N THR A 70 3.44 -13.86 29.56
CA THR A 70 3.21 -14.88 30.59
C THR A 70 4.28 -14.79 31.70
N ARG A 71 3.96 -15.35 32.87
CA ARG A 71 4.95 -15.51 33.97
C ARG A 71 5.78 -16.78 33.83
N ARG A 72 5.31 -17.74 33.02
CA ARG A 72 5.98 -19.02 32.77
C ARG A 72 7.16 -18.85 31.83
N PRO A 73 8.18 -19.71 31.88
CA PRO A 73 9.23 -19.78 30.89
C PRO A 73 8.65 -20.04 29.49
N VAL A 74 9.14 -19.30 28.50
CA VAL A 74 8.78 -19.49 27.08
C VAL A 74 10.02 -19.96 26.34
N TYR A 75 9.94 -21.13 25.77
CA TYR A 75 10.98 -21.69 24.91
C TYR A 75 10.71 -21.24 23.46
N TYR A 76 11.75 -20.85 22.74
CA TYR A 76 11.58 -20.34 21.38
C TYR A 76 12.70 -20.79 20.45
N VAL A 77 12.32 -20.98 19.20
CA VAL A 77 13.22 -21.38 18.14
C VAL A 77 14.03 -20.18 17.67
N ALA A 78 15.36 -20.28 17.67
CA ALA A 78 16.25 -19.23 17.20
C ALA A 78 17.15 -19.72 16.06
N LYS A 79 17.53 -18.79 15.18
CA LYS A 79 18.38 -19.07 14.03
C LYS A 79 19.73 -19.62 14.49
N GLN A 80 20.20 -20.71 13.89
CA GLN A 80 21.44 -21.42 14.23
C GLN A 80 22.64 -20.49 14.27
N GLU A 81 22.78 -19.57 13.33
CA GLU A 81 23.91 -18.64 13.25
C GLU A 81 24.02 -17.71 14.47
N LEU A 82 22.91 -17.45 15.19
CA LEU A 82 22.95 -16.63 16.41
C LEU A 82 23.77 -17.26 17.52
N PHE A 83 23.84 -18.59 17.54
CA PHE A 83 24.66 -19.33 18.49
C PHE A 83 26.15 -19.40 18.12
N GLY A 84 26.52 -18.93 16.93
CA GLY A 84 27.91 -18.87 16.44
C GLY A 84 28.66 -17.57 16.80
N TYR A 85 27.94 -16.48 17.13
CA TYR A 85 28.56 -15.17 17.34
C TYR A 85 29.49 -15.08 18.57
N SER A 86 29.09 -15.63 19.71
CA SER A 86 29.94 -15.71 20.91
C SER A 86 29.43 -16.78 21.86
N ARG A 87 30.37 -17.35 22.68
CA ARG A 87 30.00 -18.33 23.69
C ARG A 87 29.07 -17.77 24.75
N VAL A 88 29.27 -16.50 25.15
CA VAL A 88 28.43 -15.80 26.14
C VAL A 88 27.01 -15.60 25.60
N LEU A 89 26.85 -15.11 24.35
CA LEU A 89 25.56 -14.94 23.74
C LEU A 89 24.82 -16.28 23.57
N SER A 90 25.53 -17.31 23.12
CA SER A 90 25.01 -18.67 23.01
C SER A 90 24.49 -19.21 24.35
N TRP A 91 25.29 -19.05 25.40
CA TRP A 91 24.89 -19.46 26.75
C TRP A 91 23.65 -18.67 27.22
N LEU A 92 23.64 -17.34 27.03
CA LEU A 92 22.53 -16.49 27.43
C LEU A 92 21.24 -16.85 26.70
N LEU A 93 21.30 -17.01 25.37
CA LEU A 93 20.14 -17.42 24.57
C LEU A 93 19.56 -18.75 25.04
N ASN A 94 20.43 -19.74 25.27
CA ASN A 94 19.99 -21.05 25.75
C ASN A 94 19.48 -21.00 27.20
N ALA A 95 20.10 -20.21 28.09
CA ALA A 95 19.61 -19.99 29.45
C ALA A 95 18.22 -19.33 29.48
N LEU A 96 17.88 -18.56 28.47
CA LEU A 96 16.55 -17.94 28.28
C LEU A 96 15.55 -18.83 27.54
N GLY A 97 15.90 -20.07 27.18
CA GLY A 97 15.02 -21.03 26.52
C GLY A 97 15.06 -21.01 24.99
N ALA A 98 16.06 -20.34 24.39
CA ALA A 98 16.28 -20.44 22.95
C ALA A 98 16.96 -21.76 22.59
N PHE A 99 16.51 -22.42 21.53
CA PHE A 99 17.17 -23.58 20.93
C PHE A 99 17.31 -23.39 19.42
N PRO A 100 18.37 -23.96 18.81
CA PRO A 100 18.70 -23.67 17.42
C PRO A 100 17.73 -24.31 16.42
N VAL A 101 17.61 -23.73 15.21
CA VAL A 101 16.93 -24.32 14.06
C VAL A 101 17.75 -24.12 12.79
N ASP A 102 17.90 -25.17 12.02
CA ASP A 102 18.34 -25.10 10.62
C ASP A 102 17.12 -24.88 9.71
N ARG A 103 17.03 -23.73 9.07
CA ARG A 103 15.87 -23.32 8.26
C ARG A 103 15.79 -23.99 6.89
N GLY A 104 16.81 -24.76 6.49
CA GLY A 104 16.90 -25.36 5.15
C GLY A 104 16.25 -26.73 5.00
N HIS A 105 16.26 -27.56 6.01
CA HIS A 105 16.02 -29.00 5.91
C HIS A 105 15.03 -29.54 6.94
N GLY A 106 13.85 -28.94 7.09
CA GLY A 106 12.75 -29.49 7.92
C GLY A 106 13.24 -30.11 9.23
N ASP A 107 13.81 -29.34 10.12
CA ASP A 107 14.59 -29.76 11.28
C ASP A 107 13.74 -30.62 12.23
N GLN A 108 13.87 -31.95 12.07
CA GLN A 108 13.17 -32.93 12.91
C GLN A 108 13.59 -32.82 14.37
N GLU A 109 14.86 -32.45 14.63
CA GLU A 109 15.38 -32.28 15.98
C GLU A 109 14.71 -31.11 16.71
N THR A 110 14.42 -30.00 16.00
CA THR A 110 13.66 -28.86 16.53
C THR A 110 12.26 -29.29 16.96
N ILE A 111 11.56 -30.08 16.15
CA ILE A 111 10.22 -30.61 16.48
C ILE A 111 10.28 -31.54 17.68
N GLU A 112 11.24 -32.46 17.73
CA GLU A 112 11.42 -33.38 18.87
C GLU A 112 11.75 -32.63 20.16
N THR A 113 12.60 -31.61 20.10
CA THR A 113 12.89 -30.76 21.26
C THR A 113 11.63 -30.04 21.75
N ALA A 114 10.83 -29.49 20.83
CA ALA A 114 9.56 -28.85 21.17
C ALA A 114 8.56 -29.83 21.81
N LYS A 115 8.47 -31.10 21.33
CA LYS A 115 7.63 -32.15 21.92
C LYS A 115 8.06 -32.47 23.35
N VAL A 116 9.35 -32.63 23.60
CA VAL A 116 9.87 -32.89 24.96
C VAL A 116 9.51 -31.76 25.92
N ILE A 117 9.65 -30.49 25.49
CA ILE A 117 9.28 -29.32 26.29
C ILE A 117 7.79 -29.34 26.61
N LEU A 118 6.93 -29.56 25.59
CA LEU A 118 5.49 -29.63 25.76
C LEU A 118 5.08 -30.83 26.64
N GLY A 119 5.71 -31.98 26.47
CA GLY A 119 5.47 -33.16 27.32
C GLY A 119 5.73 -32.93 28.82
N ARG A 120 6.57 -31.96 29.17
CA ARG A 120 6.80 -31.49 30.56
C ARG A 120 5.87 -30.36 30.99
N GLY A 121 4.85 -30.06 30.19
CA GLY A 121 3.95 -28.94 30.45
C GLY A 121 4.54 -27.57 30.13
N GLY A 122 5.60 -27.46 29.33
CA GLY A 122 6.25 -26.20 28.97
C GLY A 122 5.49 -25.39 27.93
N ILE A 123 5.96 -24.16 27.67
CA ILE A 123 5.42 -23.27 26.63
C ILE A 123 6.43 -23.17 25.50
N VAL A 124 6.00 -23.47 24.27
CA VAL A 124 6.82 -23.31 23.06
C VAL A 124 6.26 -22.18 22.19
N LEU A 125 7.10 -21.20 21.86
CA LEU A 125 6.79 -20.13 20.91
C LEU A 125 7.26 -20.52 19.52
N MET A 126 6.34 -20.48 18.58
CA MET A 126 6.59 -20.69 17.16
C MET A 126 6.18 -19.47 16.34
N PHE A 127 6.98 -19.18 15.33
CA PHE A 127 6.65 -18.23 14.29
C PHE A 127 6.35 -19.00 13.00
N PRO A 128 5.07 -19.22 12.66
CA PRO A 128 4.69 -20.04 11.51
C PRO A 128 5.26 -19.53 10.17
N GLU A 129 5.53 -18.25 10.06
CA GLU A 129 6.17 -17.64 8.88
C GLU A 129 7.59 -18.18 8.60
N GLY A 130 8.26 -18.71 9.62
CA GLY A 130 9.61 -19.27 9.54
C GLY A 130 10.72 -18.25 9.31
N THR A 131 10.40 -17.01 9.04
CA THR A 131 11.33 -15.89 8.89
C THR A 131 10.66 -14.58 9.30
N ARG A 132 11.46 -13.53 9.52
CA ARG A 132 10.92 -12.19 9.73
C ARG A 132 10.36 -11.66 8.42
N THR A 133 9.11 -11.21 8.44
CA THR A 133 8.43 -10.61 7.29
C THR A 133 8.64 -9.11 7.25
N ARG A 134 8.62 -8.54 6.05
CA ARG A 134 8.71 -7.08 5.85
C ARG A 134 7.50 -6.38 6.45
N PRO A 135 7.61 -5.10 6.85
CA PRO A 135 6.45 -4.29 7.21
C PRO A 135 5.43 -4.28 6.06
N GLY A 136 4.15 -4.42 6.39
CA GLY A 136 3.06 -4.55 5.44
C GLY A 136 2.13 -5.69 5.82
N SER A 137 1.99 -6.71 5.01
CA SER A 137 1.19 -7.90 5.28
C SER A 137 1.91 -8.95 6.12
N LEU A 138 1.17 -9.89 6.69
CA LEU A 138 1.75 -11.09 7.30
C LEU A 138 2.17 -12.09 6.21
N GLY A 139 3.24 -12.84 6.48
CA GLY A 139 3.76 -13.88 5.60
C GLY A 139 2.83 -15.10 5.48
N ARG A 140 3.20 -16.03 4.59
CA ARG A 140 2.50 -17.32 4.50
C ARG A 140 3.00 -18.27 5.60
N PRO A 141 2.12 -18.96 6.31
CA PRO A 141 2.52 -19.86 7.36
C PRO A 141 3.05 -21.18 6.78
N LYS A 142 4.02 -21.78 7.47
CA LYS A 142 4.51 -23.13 7.23
C LYS A 142 3.81 -24.11 8.16
N ARG A 143 3.68 -25.37 7.72
CA ARG A 143 2.91 -26.44 8.38
C ARG A 143 3.44 -26.90 9.77
N GLY A 144 4.61 -26.43 10.20
CA GLY A 144 5.26 -26.89 11.43
C GLY A 144 4.45 -26.70 12.71
N VAL A 145 3.70 -25.60 12.83
CA VAL A 145 2.84 -25.34 13.99
C VAL A 145 1.65 -26.31 14.04
N GLY A 146 1.03 -26.62 12.90
CA GLY A 146 -0.06 -27.59 12.81
C GLY A 146 0.41 -29.02 13.11
N ARG A 147 1.61 -29.40 12.64
CA ARG A 147 2.22 -30.69 12.98
C ARG A 147 2.43 -30.81 14.49
N LEU A 148 3.05 -29.82 15.11
CA LEU A 148 3.32 -29.83 16.55
C LEU A 148 2.03 -29.87 17.37
N ALA A 149 1.00 -29.12 16.97
CA ALA A 149 -0.30 -29.13 17.64
C ALA A 149 -0.97 -30.51 17.60
N LEU A 150 -0.95 -31.19 16.45
CA LEU A 150 -1.50 -32.52 16.29
C LEU A 150 -0.71 -33.58 17.07
N GLU A 151 0.62 -33.63 16.91
CA GLU A 151 1.42 -34.69 17.50
C GLU A 151 1.50 -34.59 19.04
N THR A 152 1.27 -33.40 19.62
CA THR A 152 1.29 -33.20 21.09
C THR A 152 -0.08 -33.08 21.72
N GLY A 153 -1.12 -32.67 20.95
CA GLY A 153 -2.43 -32.29 21.49
C GLY A 153 -2.40 -31.02 22.36
N ALA A 154 -1.28 -30.28 22.36
CA ALA A 154 -1.14 -29.06 23.14
C ALA A 154 -2.03 -27.92 22.57
N PRO A 155 -2.71 -27.14 23.44
CA PRO A 155 -3.50 -25.99 22.98
C PRO A 155 -2.61 -24.95 22.33
N VAL A 156 -3.12 -24.33 21.24
CA VAL A 156 -2.44 -23.31 20.48
C VAL A 156 -3.06 -21.96 20.78
N VAL A 157 -2.29 -21.04 21.35
CA VAL A 157 -2.70 -19.66 21.60
C VAL A 157 -2.19 -18.76 20.46
N PRO A 158 -3.08 -18.19 19.64
CA PRO A 158 -2.68 -17.27 18.60
C PRO A 158 -2.27 -15.92 19.22
N ILE A 159 -1.10 -15.42 18.87
CA ILE A 159 -0.57 -14.15 19.37
C ILE A 159 -0.24 -13.24 18.20
N ALA A 160 -0.54 -11.96 18.35
CA ALA A 160 -0.05 -10.93 17.44
C ALA A 160 0.81 -9.90 18.18
N VAL A 161 1.85 -9.43 17.47
CA VAL A 161 2.73 -8.34 17.90
C VAL A 161 2.78 -7.29 16.80
N ILE A 162 2.69 -6.01 17.18
CA ILE A 162 2.80 -4.87 16.26
C ILE A 162 3.62 -3.74 16.89
N GLY A 163 4.35 -3.00 16.05
CA GLY A 163 5.20 -1.87 16.44
C GLY A 163 6.65 -2.27 16.73
N THR A 164 6.99 -3.55 16.77
CA THR A 164 8.37 -4.04 16.91
C THR A 164 9.19 -3.84 15.64
N GLU A 165 8.55 -3.82 14.49
CA GLU A 165 9.13 -3.53 13.17
C GLU A 165 9.68 -2.12 13.04
N ASP A 166 9.13 -1.17 13.77
CA ASP A 166 9.46 0.26 13.71
C ASP A 166 10.43 0.71 14.83
N ILE A 167 10.85 -0.21 15.71
CA ILE A 167 11.77 0.10 16.83
C ILE A 167 13.15 0.49 16.32
N ARG A 168 13.64 -0.16 15.26
CA ARG A 168 15.02 -0.01 14.79
C ARG A 168 15.08 0.82 13.51
N ASP A 169 15.93 1.86 13.55
CA ASP A 169 16.31 2.66 12.39
C ASP A 169 17.84 2.68 12.29
N GLY A 170 18.38 1.84 11.41
CA GLY A 170 19.80 1.56 11.36
C GLY A 170 20.31 0.97 12.68
N TRP A 171 21.23 1.68 13.37
CA TRP A 171 21.74 1.31 14.70
C TRP A 171 20.94 1.91 15.86
N ARG A 172 20.05 2.90 15.59
CA ARG A 172 19.28 3.61 16.61
C ARG A 172 18.02 2.85 16.99
N ILE A 173 17.76 2.76 18.31
CA ILE A 173 16.50 2.24 18.87
C ILE A 173 15.59 3.44 19.14
N ARG A 174 14.42 3.49 18.48
CA ARG A 174 13.44 4.59 18.63
C ARG A 174 12.32 4.19 19.58
N PRO A 175 11.84 5.10 20.45
CA PRO A 175 10.67 4.84 21.29
C PRO A 175 9.42 4.74 20.40
N ARG A 176 8.87 3.55 20.29
CA ARG A 176 7.65 3.26 19.55
C ARG A 176 6.65 2.55 20.44
N LYS A 177 5.36 2.70 20.16
CA LYS A 177 4.33 1.98 20.90
C LYS A 177 4.29 0.53 20.41
N VAL A 178 4.61 -0.41 21.31
CA VAL A 178 4.53 -1.85 21.04
C VAL A 178 3.27 -2.41 21.66
N ARG A 179 2.55 -3.24 20.90
CA ARG A 179 1.34 -3.91 21.40
C ARG A 179 1.44 -5.40 21.09
N ALA A 180 1.04 -6.22 22.07
CA ALA A 180 0.90 -7.66 21.90
C ALA A 180 -0.48 -8.11 22.40
N ARG A 181 -1.13 -9.00 21.64
CA ARG A 181 -2.45 -9.53 21.94
C ARG A 181 -2.47 -11.04 21.78
N ALA A 182 -2.96 -11.74 22.81
CA ALA A 182 -3.24 -13.17 22.77
C ALA A 182 -4.74 -13.41 22.53
N GLY A 183 -5.08 -14.29 21.60
CA GLY A 183 -6.44 -14.79 21.37
C GLY A 183 -6.74 -16.02 22.23
N ARG A 184 -7.98 -16.50 22.19
CA ARG A 184 -8.39 -17.74 22.88
C ARG A 184 -7.62 -18.95 22.33
N ALA A 185 -7.30 -19.89 23.21
CA ALA A 185 -6.62 -21.12 22.84
C ALA A 185 -7.49 -21.97 21.90
N LEU A 186 -6.84 -22.54 20.88
CA LEU A 186 -7.40 -23.51 19.96
C LEU A 186 -6.96 -24.91 20.41
N GLN A 187 -7.88 -25.86 20.40
CA GLN A 187 -7.59 -27.27 20.74
C GLN A 187 -7.76 -28.14 19.49
N PHE A 188 -6.81 -29.03 19.28
CA PHE A 188 -6.83 -30.02 18.20
C PHE A 188 -6.68 -31.43 18.78
N PRO A 189 -7.27 -32.44 18.14
CA PRO A 189 -7.10 -33.83 18.58
C PRO A 189 -5.63 -34.23 18.42
N ARG A 190 -5.15 -35.09 19.32
CA ARG A 190 -3.82 -35.67 19.20
C ARG A 190 -3.82 -36.78 18.14
N VAL A 191 -2.84 -36.72 17.25
CA VAL A 191 -2.65 -37.68 16.16
C VAL A 191 -1.17 -38.09 16.12
N GLU A 192 -0.87 -39.37 16.19
CA GLU A 192 0.49 -39.87 15.97
C GLU A 192 0.79 -39.81 14.46
N ASP A 193 1.97 -39.34 14.07
CA ASP A 193 2.40 -39.16 12.68
C ASP A 193 1.44 -38.33 11.80
N ALA A 194 1.29 -37.06 12.14
CA ALA A 194 0.44 -36.15 11.38
C ALA A 194 0.92 -36.00 9.91
N SER A 195 0.09 -36.38 8.96
CA SER A 195 0.40 -36.23 7.54
C SER A 195 0.65 -34.75 7.19
N PRO A 196 1.51 -34.47 6.18
CA PRO A 196 1.77 -33.11 5.73
C PRO A 196 0.51 -32.33 5.35
N ALA A 197 -0.49 -32.99 4.76
CA ALA A 197 -1.77 -32.39 4.38
C ALA A 197 -2.59 -32.00 5.62
N LEU A 198 -2.70 -32.88 6.61
CA LEU A 198 -3.43 -32.62 7.85
C LEU A 198 -2.74 -31.51 8.68
N ALA A 199 -1.41 -31.52 8.77
CA ALA A 199 -0.64 -30.48 9.42
C ALA A 199 -0.82 -29.11 8.73
N GLY A 200 -0.91 -29.09 7.40
CA GLY A 200 -1.26 -27.92 6.60
C GLY A 200 -2.64 -27.39 6.95
N ALA A 201 -3.66 -28.26 6.91
CA ALA A 201 -5.05 -27.89 7.21
C ALA A 201 -5.23 -27.32 8.63
N VAL A 202 -4.51 -27.87 9.62
CA VAL A 202 -4.52 -27.32 10.99
C VAL A 202 -3.82 -25.97 11.05
N THR A 203 -2.70 -25.79 10.34
CA THR A 203 -2.03 -24.49 10.25
C THR A 203 -2.95 -23.44 9.62
N ASP A 204 -3.70 -23.80 8.58
CA ASP A 204 -4.66 -22.94 7.91
C ASP A 204 -5.85 -22.54 8.79
N ARG A 205 -6.10 -23.26 9.88
CA ARG A 205 -7.05 -22.89 10.94
C ARG A 205 -6.42 -21.98 12.01
N ILE A 206 -5.16 -22.19 12.34
CA ILE A 206 -4.44 -21.40 13.34
C ILE A 206 -4.12 -20.00 12.80
N TRP A 207 -3.64 -19.90 11.57
CA TRP A 207 -3.11 -18.65 11.02
C TRP A 207 -4.13 -17.52 10.90
N PRO A 208 -5.38 -17.74 10.46
CA PRO A 208 -6.42 -16.71 10.48
C PRO A 208 -6.68 -16.14 11.87
N MET A 209 -6.50 -16.94 12.92
CA MET A 209 -6.68 -16.47 14.29
C MET A 209 -5.52 -15.56 14.74
N VAL A 210 -4.29 -15.83 14.29
CA VAL A 210 -3.15 -14.90 14.48
C VAL A 210 -3.40 -13.60 13.72
N MET A 211 -3.85 -13.69 12.46
CA MET A 211 -4.22 -12.54 11.64
C MET A 211 -5.30 -11.69 12.31
N LEU A 212 -6.35 -12.34 12.85
CA LEU A 212 -7.41 -11.65 13.57
C LEU A 212 -6.88 -10.85 14.77
N GLN A 213 -5.95 -11.43 15.57
CA GLN A 213 -5.34 -10.69 16.68
C GLN A 213 -4.52 -9.50 16.17
N TRP A 214 -3.85 -9.69 15.03
CA TRP A 214 -3.04 -8.64 14.43
C TRP A 214 -3.89 -7.50 13.87
N GLU A 215 -5.02 -7.81 13.22
CA GLU A 215 -6.01 -6.83 12.76
C GLU A 215 -6.58 -6.03 13.94
N TRP A 216 -6.91 -6.69 15.05
CA TRP A 216 -7.34 -6.04 16.29
C TRP A 216 -6.32 -5.05 16.85
N LEU A 217 -5.05 -5.29 16.64
CA LEU A 217 -3.97 -4.37 16.99
C LEU A 217 -3.79 -3.23 15.97
N GLY A 218 -4.58 -3.22 14.92
CA GLY A 218 -4.48 -2.25 13.84
C GLY A 218 -3.54 -2.70 12.71
N GLY A 219 -3.19 -3.98 12.63
CA GLY A 219 -2.49 -4.58 11.50
C GLY A 219 -3.35 -4.64 10.24
N MET A 220 -2.72 -4.68 9.07
CA MET A 220 -3.44 -4.78 7.80
C MET A 220 -3.50 -6.22 7.30
N PRO A 221 -4.70 -6.76 7.03
CA PRO A 221 -4.81 -8.04 6.35
C PRO A 221 -4.14 -7.96 4.98
N PRO A 222 -3.58 -9.07 4.48
CA PRO A 222 -3.01 -9.08 3.13
C PRO A 222 -4.10 -8.77 2.09
N ILE A 223 -3.75 -7.97 1.10
CA ILE A 223 -4.62 -7.78 -0.07
C ILE A 223 -4.68 -9.10 -0.82
N ARG A 224 -5.87 -9.65 -1.01
CA ARG A 224 -6.14 -10.88 -1.78
C ARG A 224 -7.16 -10.63 -2.87
N ARG A 225 -8.14 -9.78 -2.59
CA ARG A 225 -9.27 -9.47 -3.46
C ARG A 225 -9.33 -7.97 -3.71
N ALA A 226 -9.34 -7.59 -4.99
CA ALA A 226 -9.45 -6.20 -5.42
C ALA A 226 -10.74 -5.98 -6.22
N ALA A 227 -11.48 -4.92 -5.92
CA ALA A 227 -12.53 -4.43 -6.78
C ALA A 227 -12.04 -3.17 -7.51
N ILE A 228 -12.29 -3.09 -8.80
CA ILE A 228 -11.92 -1.95 -9.63
C ILE A 228 -13.20 -1.32 -10.17
N ILE A 229 -13.48 -0.09 -9.79
CA ILE A 229 -14.61 0.68 -10.27
C ILE A 229 -14.17 1.51 -11.47
N GLY A 230 -14.62 1.12 -12.65
CA GLY A 230 -14.31 1.76 -13.93
C GLY A 230 -13.51 0.86 -14.87
N ALA A 231 -14.18 0.31 -15.87
CA ALA A 231 -13.61 -0.52 -16.94
C ALA A 231 -13.16 0.32 -18.15
N GLY A 232 -12.45 1.43 -17.89
CA GLY A 232 -11.70 2.19 -18.89
C GLY A 232 -10.30 1.59 -19.11
N ARG A 233 -9.43 2.31 -19.86
CA ARG A 233 -8.05 1.85 -20.16
C ARG A 233 -7.29 1.49 -18.89
N ALA A 234 -7.16 2.43 -17.95
CA ALA A 234 -6.38 2.23 -16.71
C ALA A 234 -6.97 1.12 -15.81
N GLY A 235 -8.30 1.08 -15.63
CA GLY A 235 -8.93 0.06 -14.80
C GLY A 235 -8.82 -1.33 -15.41
N THR A 236 -8.98 -1.49 -16.72
CA THR A 236 -8.81 -2.77 -17.41
C THR A 236 -7.37 -3.26 -17.33
N SER A 237 -6.38 -2.38 -17.57
CA SER A 237 -4.97 -2.71 -17.47
C SER A 237 -4.58 -3.13 -16.04
N LEU A 238 -5.01 -2.38 -15.04
CA LEU A 238 -4.78 -2.73 -13.63
C LEU A 238 -5.42 -4.07 -13.25
N ALA A 239 -6.63 -4.37 -13.79
CA ALA A 239 -7.29 -5.65 -13.56
C ALA A 239 -6.46 -6.83 -14.09
N VAL A 240 -5.92 -6.70 -15.30
CA VAL A 240 -5.06 -7.71 -15.91
C VAL A 240 -3.79 -7.92 -15.09
N LEU A 241 -3.12 -6.84 -14.69
CA LEU A 241 -1.87 -6.90 -13.94
C LEU A 241 -2.05 -7.52 -12.55
N LEU A 242 -3.06 -7.09 -11.80
CA LEU A 242 -3.36 -7.68 -10.49
C LEU A 242 -3.71 -9.17 -10.63
N ALA A 243 -4.49 -9.55 -11.64
CA ALA A 243 -4.83 -10.96 -11.86
C ALA A 243 -3.59 -11.81 -12.26
N ARG A 244 -2.67 -11.26 -13.08
CA ARG A 244 -1.36 -11.88 -13.38
C ARG A 244 -0.51 -12.01 -12.11
N GLY A 245 -0.57 -11.04 -11.20
CA GLY A 245 0.07 -11.07 -9.88
C GLY A 245 -0.56 -12.06 -8.90
N GLY A 246 -1.63 -12.77 -9.29
CA GLY A 246 -2.26 -13.82 -8.50
C GLY A 246 -3.46 -13.38 -7.66
N TYR A 247 -3.86 -12.10 -7.73
CA TYR A 247 -5.00 -11.55 -6.99
C TYR A 247 -6.33 -11.93 -7.66
N GLU A 248 -7.38 -12.06 -6.85
CA GLU A 248 -8.76 -12.13 -7.33
C GLU A 248 -9.23 -10.71 -7.63
N VAL A 249 -9.76 -10.47 -8.82
CA VAL A 249 -10.13 -9.13 -9.27
C VAL A 249 -11.59 -9.11 -9.73
N GLU A 250 -12.35 -8.13 -9.29
CA GLU A 250 -13.67 -7.83 -9.79
C GLU A 250 -13.66 -6.47 -10.50
N LEU A 251 -13.94 -6.48 -11.81
CA LEU A 251 -13.92 -5.29 -12.67
C LEU A 251 -15.34 -4.77 -12.88
N GLY A 252 -15.64 -3.60 -12.31
CA GLY A 252 -16.92 -2.93 -12.39
C GLY A 252 -17.06 -2.06 -13.64
N CYS A 253 -17.95 -2.45 -14.55
CA CYS A 253 -18.29 -1.74 -15.76
C CYS A 253 -19.38 -0.68 -15.52
N ARG A 254 -19.39 0.40 -16.30
CA ARG A 254 -20.37 1.47 -16.14
C ARG A 254 -21.79 1.02 -16.51
N THR A 255 -21.93 0.26 -17.59
CA THR A 255 -23.22 -0.22 -18.08
C THR A 255 -23.25 -1.76 -18.11
N ARG A 256 -24.48 -2.32 -18.22
CA ARG A 256 -24.69 -3.77 -18.34
C ARG A 256 -24.15 -4.27 -19.67
N GLU A 257 -24.43 -3.54 -20.75
CA GLU A 257 -23.98 -3.88 -22.09
C GLU A 257 -22.45 -3.98 -22.17
N GLN A 258 -21.74 -3.03 -21.55
CA GLN A 258 -20.28 -3.08 -21.46
C GLN A 258 -19.82 -4.33 -20.70
N ALA A 259 -20.46 -4.68 -19.59
CA ALA A 259 -20.10 -5.85 -18.80
C ALA A 259 -20.32 -7.15 -19.59
N GLU A 260 -21.45 -7.28 -20.27
CA GLU A 260 -21.79 -8.45 -21.10
C GLU A 260 -20.82 -8.60 -22.29
N LEU A 261 -20.51 -7.53 -23.00
CA LEU A 261 -19.54 -7.56 -24.10
C LEU A 261 -18.15 -8.00 -23.64
N ILE A 262 -17.64 -7.42 -22.55
CA ILE A 262 -16.33 -7.79 -22.01
C ILE A 262 -16.33 -9.22 -21.47
N ALA A 263 -17.42 -9.66 -20.84
CA ALA A 263 -17.54 -11.02 -20.31
C ALA A 263 -17.54 -12.06 -21.44
N ALA A 264 -18.31 -11.82 -22.51
CA ALA A 264 -18.42 -12.70 -23.65
C ALA A 264 -17.10 -12.81 -24.44
N GLY A 265 -16.45 -11.68 -24.71
CA GLY A 265 -15.20 -11.62 -25.46
C GLY A 265 -13.95 -11.91 -24.65
N ARG A 266 -14.04 -11.88 -23.31
CA ARG A 266 -12.87 -11.86 -22.40
C ARG A 266 -11.84 -10.83 -22.84
N SER A 267 -12.28 -9.69 -23.40
CA SER A 267 -11.46 -8.57 -23.85
C SER A 267 -12.24 -7.27 -23.74
N ASN A 268 -11.54 -6.16 -23.61
CA ASN A 268 -12.13 -4.81 -23.60
C ASN A 268 -11.60 -4.02 -24.81
N ASP A 269 -11.96 -4.47 -26.01
CA ASP A 269 -11.36 -3.99 -27.26
C ASP A 269 -11.66 -2.51 -27.55
N VAL A 270 -12.70 -1.94 -26.95
CA VAL A 270 -12.99 -0.49 -27.03
C VAL A 270 -11.90 0.35 -26.38
N TYR A 271 -11.37 -0.10 -25.24
CA TYR A 271 -10.40 0.65 -24.47
C TYR A 271 -8.99 0.08 -24.53
N LEU A 272 -8.85 -1.23 -24.70
CA LEU A 272 -7.58 -1.96 -24.67
C LEU A 272 -7.60 -3.12 -25.69
N PRO A 273 -7.58 -2.79 -27.00
CA PRO A 273 -7.73 -3.79 -28.05
C PRO A 273 -6.63 -4.85 -28.01
N GLY A 274 -7.02 -6.10 -28.27
CA GLY A 274 -6.10 -7.25 -28.35
C GLY A 274 -5.66 -7.82 -27.01
N VAL A 275 -6.07 -7.25 -25.88
CA VAL A 275 -5.70 -7.74 -24.55
C VAL A 275 -6.76 -8.68 -23.99
N LYS A 276 -6.39 -9.93 -23.73
CA LYS A 276 -7.27 -10.90 -23.05
C LYS A 276 -7.23 -10.74 -21.54
N LEU A 277 -8.40 -10.78 -20.91
CA LEU A 277 -8.53 -10.75 -19.46
C LEU A 277 -8.31 -12.16 -18.88
N PRO A 278 -7.43 -12.30 -17.87
CA PRO A 278 -7.24 -13.57 -17.16
C PRO A 278 -8.55 -14.07 -16.51
N ASP A 279 -8.69 -15.39 -16.32
CA ASP A 279 -9.87 -16.02 -15.72
C ASP A 279 -10.18 -15.52 -14.30
N LYS A 280 -9.15 -15.09 -13.56
CA LYS A 280 -9.29 -14.48 -12.23
C LYS A 280 -9.95 -13.10 -12.22
N VAL A 281 -10.20 -12.49 -13.39
CA VAL A 281 -10.96 -11.24 -13.52
C VAL A 281 -12.44 -11.58 -13.70
N ARG A 282 -13.22 -11.36 -12.65
CA ARG A 282 -14.67 -11.35 -12.72
C ARG A 282 -15.15 -10.00 -13.25
N ILE A 283 -16.10 -10.03 -14.18
CA ILE A 283 -16.65 -8.82 -14.80
C ILE A 283 -18.08 -8.65 -14.31
N THR A 284 -18.41 -7.45 -13.86
CA THR A 284 -19.75 -7.15 -13.35
C THR A 284 -20.10 -5.69 -13.63
N ARG A 285 -21.36 -5.33 -13.47
CA ARG A 285 -21.77 -3.92 -13.48
C ARG A 285 -21.32 -3.26 -12.17
N ALA A 286 -20.77 -2.04 -12.25
CA ALA A 286 -20.26 -1.34 -11.06
C ALA A 286 -21.34 -1.20 -9.96
N ALA A 287 -22.60 -0.96 -10.33
CA ALA A 287 -23.70 -0.86 -9.37
C ALA A 287 -24.01 -2.17 -8.61
N GLU A 288 -23.57 -3.31 -9.14
CA GLU A 288 -23.80 -4.66 -8.60
C GLU A 288 -22.58 -5.18 -7.80
N LEU A 289 -21.51 -4.36 -7.69
CA LEU A 289 -20.33 -4.73 -6.92
C LEU A 289 -20.64 -4.88 -5.41
N GLU A 290 -20.35 -6.05 -4.88
CA GLU A 290 -20.42 -6.32 -3.43
C GLU A 290 -19.06 -6.07 -2.76
N LEU A 291 -18.80 -4.82 -2.39
CA LEU A 291 -17.50 -4.38 -1.90
C LEU A 291 -17.10 -4.99 -0.55
N GLY A 292 -18.05 -5.50 0.25
CA GLY A 292 -17.82 -6.02 1.60
C GLY A 292 -16.77 -7.15 1.70
N GLY A 293 -16.54 -7.89 0.61
CA GLY A 293 -15.56 -8.97 0.53
C GLY A 293 -14.16 -8.58 0.06
N HIS A 294 -13.93 -7.31 -0.31
CA HIS A 294 -12.69 -6.86 -0.92
C HIS A 294 -11.73 -6.20 0.08
N ASP A 295 -10.44 -6.34 -0.16
CA ASP A 295 -9.35 -5.78 0.66
C ASP A 295 -8.81 -4.48 0.06
N LEU A 296 -8.95 -4.32 -1.28
CA LEU A 296 -8.53 -3.15 -2.04
C LEU A 296 -9.65 -2.71 -2.98
N ILE A 297 -9.98 -1.42 -2.95
CA ILE A 297 -10.92 -0.80 -3.89
C ILE A 297 -10.13 0.19 -4.75
N CYS A 298 -10.10 -0.02 -6.06
CA CYS A 298 -9.43 0.86 -7.00
C CYS A 298 -10.47 1.72 -7.73
N LEU A 299 -10.34 3.04 -7.64
CA LEU A 299 -11.20 3.99 -8.33
C LEU A 299 -10.50 4.42 -9.63
N ALA A 300 -10.87 3.77 -10.73
CA ALA A 300 -10.32 3.98 -12.07
C ALA A 300 -11.26 4.80 -12.95
N VAL A 301 -11.81 5.87 -12.39
CA VAL A 301 -12.72 6.80 -13.04
C VAL A 301 -12.14 8.21 -13.10
N PRO A 302 -12.54 9.06 -14.05
CA PRO A 302 -12.13 10.47 -14.08
C PRO A 302 -12.53 11.21 -12.79
N ALA A 303 -11.80 12.25 -12.42
CA ALA A 303 -12.06 13.02 -11.18
C ALA A 303 -13.48 13.56 -11.11
N ARG A 304 -14.02 14.04 -12.24
CA ARG A 304 -15.41 14.53 -12.34
C ARG A 304 -16.50 13.48 -12.06
N ALA A 305 -16.16 12.18 -12.15
CA ALA A 305 -17.10 11.09 -11.88
C ALA A 305 -17.07 10.65 -10.40
N LEU A 306 -16.05 11.03 -9.62
CA LEU A 306 -15.90 10.63 -8.23
C LEU A 306 -17.10 11.00 -7.35
N PRO A 307 -17.75 12.18 -7.48
CA PRO A 307 -18.94 12.49 -6.69
C PRO A 307 -20.06 11.45 -6.84
N ALA A 308 -20.40 11.07 -8.06
CA ALA A 308 -21.43 10.07 -8.32
C ALA A 308 -21.00 8.65 -7.86
N VAL A 309 -19.72 8.29 -8.05
CA VAL A 309 -19.19 7.00 -7.60
C VAL A 309 -19.19 6.92 -6.08
N MET A 310 -18.78 7.95 -5.38
CA MET A 310 -18.78 7.94 -3.91
C MET A 310 -20.18 7.99 -3.31
N ALA A 311 -21.13 8.67 -3.96
CA ALA A 311 -22.54 8.62 -3.57
C ALA A 311 -23.13 7.20 -3.69
N ALA A 312 -22.75 6.44 -4.72
CA ALA A 312 -23.25 5.08 -4.97
C ALA A 312 -22.54 4.00 -4.14
N HIS A 313 -21.27 4.17 -3.84
CA HIS A 313 -20.40 3.11 -3.31
C HIS A 313 -19.71 3.47 -1.99
N GLY A 314 -19.59 4.73 -1.61
CA GLY A 314 -18.78 5.17 -0.46
C GLY A 314 -19.12 4.45 0.84
N GLU A 315 -20.41 4.35 1.17
CA GLU A 315 -20.88 3.66 2.38
C GLU A 315 -20.68 2.14 2.34
N LYS A 316 -20.56 1.55 1.13
CA LYS A 316 -20.36 0.10 0.94
C LYS A 316 -18.89 -0.30 1.07
N ILE A 317 -17.96 0.65 1.05
CA ILE A 317 -16.52 0.39 1.19
C ILE A 317 -16.25 -0.08 2.63
N PRO A 318 -15.72 -1.30 2.83
CA PRO A 318 -15.54 -1.83 4.17
C PRO A 318 -14.39 -1.11 4.90
N ARG A 319 -14.55 -0.93 6.21
CA ARG A 319 -13.54 -0.27 7.07
C ARG A 319 -12.15 -0.92 7.02
N ARG A 320 -12.07 -2.18 6.67
CA ARG A 320 -10.80 -2.92 6.53
C ARG A 320 -10.11 -2.71 5.19
N ALA A 321 -10.84 -2.28 4.15
CA ALA A 321 -10.29 -2.08 2.82
C ALA A 321 -9.46 -0.81 2.73
N GLY A 322 -8.40 -0.87 1.91
CA GLY A 322 -7.73 0.32 1.42
C GLY A 322 -8.35 0.78 0.10
N VAL A 323 -8.22 2.06 -0.21
CA VAL A 323 -8.67 2.63 -1.49
C VAL A 323 -7.47 3.16 -2.26
N LEU A 324 -7.38 2.83 -3.55
CA LEU A 324 -6.42 3.40 -4.49
C LEU A 324 -7.17 4.29 -5.50
N VAL A 325 -6.81 5.56 -5.54
CA VAL A 325 -7.36 6.55 -6.48
C VAL A 325 -6.40 6.70 -7.66
N LEU A 326 -6.91 6.50 -8.90
CA LEU A 326 -6.14 6.63 -10.13
C LEU A 326 -6.45 7.93 -10.89
N ALA A 327 -7.46 8.70 -10.46
CA ALA A 327 -7.78 9.99 -11.05
C ALA A 327 -6.61 10.95 -10.94
N LYS A 328 -6.30 11.66 -12.04
CA LYS A 328 -5.20 12.64 -12.11
C LYS A 328 -5.76 14.04 -12.38
N GLY A 329 -6.76 14.45 -11.61
CA GLY A 329 -7.41 15.75 -11.70
C GLY A 329 -8.08 16.14 -10.39
N LEU A 330 -8.59 17.36 -10.35
CA LEU A 330 -9.32 17.88 -9.19
C LEU A 330 -10.81 17.54 -9.28
N VAL A 331 -11.44 17.35 -8.13
CA VAL A 331 -12.87 17.01 -8.05
C VAL A 331 -13.69 18.30 -8.05
N PRO A 332 -14.62 18.46 -9.01
CA PRO A 332 -15.51 19.62 -9.04
C PRO A 332 -16.55 19.59 -7.90
N PRO A 333 -17.19 20.72 -7.54
CA PRO A 333 -16.92 22.06 -8.05
C PRO A 333 -15.78 22.79 -7.35
N LEU A 334 -15.32 22.31 -6.18
CA LEU A 334 -14.39 23.02 -5.30
C LEU A 334 -12.91 22.80 -5.61
N GLY A 335 -12.56 21.99 -6.61
CA GLY A 335 -11.17 21.69 -6.89
C GLY A 335 -10.47 20.90 -5.76
N THR A 336 -11.19 20.01 -5.09
CA THR A 336 -10.66 19.17 -4.02
C THR A 336 -9.73 18.08 -4.60
N LEU A 337 -8.66 17.73 -3.89
CA LEU A 337 -7.84 16.56 -4.22
C LEU A 337 -8.69 15.28 -4.20
N ALA A 338 -8.53 14.43 -5.18
CA ALA A 338 -9.36 13.24 -5.36
C ALA A 338 -9.28 12.28 -4.16
N SER A 339 -8.09 12.07 -3.60
CA SER A 339 -7.90 11.22 -2.42
C SER A 339 -8.55 11.80 -1.16
N ALA A 340 -8.46 13.11 -0.96
CA ALA A 340 -9.11 13.80 0.17
C ALA A 340 -10.63 13.71 0.05
N PHE A 341 -11.18 13.98 -1.14
CA PHE A 341 -12.61 13.84 -1.43
C PHE A 341 -13.14 12.44 -1.12
N VAL A 342 -12.39 11.39 -1.50
CA VAL A 342 -12.73 9.99 -1.25
C VAL A 342 -12.64 9.66 0.24
N ALA A 343 -11.57 10.10 0.92
CA ALA A 343 -11.36 9.83 2.34
C ALA A 343 -12.47 10.38 3.24
N GLU A 344 -13.05 11.52 2.88
CA GLU A 344 -14.18 12.11 3.61
C GLU A 344 -15.52 11.36 3.42
N ARG A 345 -15.64 10.56 2.35
CA ARG A 345 -16.91 9.94 1.92
C ARG A 345 -16.95 8.43 2.04
N CYS A 346 -15.95 7.83 2.65
CA CYS A 346 -15.97 6.40 2.96
C CYS A 346 -15.29 6.12 4.31
N ALA A 347 -15.62 4.97 4.86
CA ALA A 347 -15.01 4.50 6.10
C ALA A 347 -13.76 3.65 5.86
N ALA A 348 -13.17 3.71 4.66
CA ALA A 348 -11.97 2.97 4.32
C ALA A 348 -10.85 3.21 5.32
N ARG A 349 -10.04 2.20 5.55
CA ARG A 349 -8.92 2.28 6.48
C ARG A 349 -7.88 3.34 6.09
N ALA A 350 -7.59 3.41 4.80
CA ALA A 350 -6.64 4.35 4.23
C ALA A 350 -6.93 4.57 2.75
N VAL A 351 -6.53 5.73 2.26
CA VAL A 351 -6.61 6.12 0.86
C VAL A 351 -5.21 6.41 0.34
N ALA A 352 -4.91 5.96 -0.88
CA ALA A 352 -3.69 6.25 -1.59
C ALA A 352 -4.00 6.82 -2.98
N ALA A 353 -3.12 7.68 -3.47
CA ALA A 353 -3.10 8.16 -4.84
C ALA A 353 -1.93 7.56 -5.61
N MET A 354 -2.07 7.39 -6.93
CA MET A 354 -1.02 6.91 -7.82
C MET A 354 -0.70 7.95 -8.88
N GLY A 355 0.59 8.30 -8.98
CA GLY A 355 1.16 9.16 -10.01
C GLY A 355 2.26 8.45 -10.81
N GLY A 356 2.81 9.14 -11.81
CA GLY A 356 3.90 8.63 -12.64
C GLY A 356 3.46 8.06 -13.99
N PRO A 357 4.42 7.77 -14.88
CA PRO A 357 4.19 7.30 -16.24
C PRO A 357 3.68 5.86 -16.24
N ALA A 358 2.40 5.68 -16.58
CA ALA A 358 1.77 4.37 -16.70
C ALA A 358 0.72 4.41 -17.81
N ASP A 359 1.18 4.35 -19.08
CA ASP A 359 0.25 4.13 -20.20
C ASP A 359 -0.35 2.73 -20.09
N ALA A 360 -1.66 2.66 -20.21
CA ALA A 360 -2.43 1.46 -19.94
C ALA A 360 -2.11 0.28 -20.88
N ALA A 361 -1.63 0.52 -22.08
CA ALA A 361 -1.22 -0.52 -23.01
C ALA A 361 0.24 -0.93 -22.75
N GLU A 362 1.12 0.04 -22.64
CA GLU A 362 2.57 -0.20 -22.50
C GLU A 362 2.91 -0.93 -21.19
N VAL A 363 2.18 -0.62 -20.11
CA VAL A 363 2.42 -1.26 -18.79
C VAL A 363 2.21 -2.78 -18.82
N LEU A 364 1.39 -3.31 -19.72
CA LEU A 364 1.14 -4.74 -19.85
C LEU A 364 2.30 -5.51 -20.46
N ASP A 365 3.12 -4.83 -21.29
CA ASP A 365 4.22 -5.41 -22.04
C ASP A 365 5.59 -5.10 -21.41
N HIS A 366 5.73 -3.89 -20.86
CA HIS A 366 7.03 -3.37 -20.40
C HIS A 366 7.06 -3.01 -18.91
N GLY A 367 5.93 -3.15 -18.19
CA GLY A 367 5.79 -2.61 -16.84
C GLY A 367 5.70 -1.08 -16.84
N ALA A 368 5.67 -0.50 -15.66
CA ALA A 368 5.73 0.95 -15.47
C ALA A 368 6.32 1.29 -14.11
N SER A 369 7.05 2.40 -14.03
CA SER A 369 7.49 2.98 -12.76
C SER A 369 6.43 3.97 -12.27
N VAL A 370 5.93 3.78 -11.03
CA VAL A 370 4.87 4.60 -10.46
C VAL A 370 5.24 5.11 -9.06
N MET A 371 4.63 6.23 -8.68
CA MET A 371 4.71 6.79 -7.34
C MET A 371 3.39 6.58 -6.62
N LEU A 372 3.42 5.90 -5.48
CA LEU A 372 2.29 5.80 -4.56
C LEU A 372 2.42 6.82 -3.44
N ALA A 373 1.33 7.52 -3.15
CA ALA A 373 1.26 8.48 -2.06
C ALA A 373 0.11 8.14 -1.11
N SER A 374 0.42 8.08 0.20
CA SER A 374 -0.59 7.95 1.24
C SER A 374 -0.06 8.51 2.56
N VAL A 375 -0.95 9.10 3.36
CA VAL A 375 -0.64 9.50 4.73
C VAL A 375 -0.43 8.29 5.64
N ASP A 376 -1.07 7.15 5.33
CA ASP A 376 -0.83 5.86 5.99
C ASP A 376 0.34 5.13 5.32
N ARG A 377 1.52 5.25 5.91
CA ARG A 377 2.76 4.64 5.41
C ARG A 377 2.71 3.10 5.38
N ALA A 378 1.94 2.48 6.26
CA ALA A 378 1.84 1.03 6.30
C ALA A 378 1.02 0.51 5.12
N PHE A 379 -0.11 1.16 4.83
CA PHE A 379 -0.91 0.88 3.64
C PHE A 379 -0.14 1.17 2.35
N CYS A 380 0.56 2.30 2.28
CA CYS A 380 1.36 2.67 1.11
C CYS A 380 2.41 1.60 0.78
N ARG A 381 3.13 1.08 1.77
CA ARG A 381 4.08 -0.04 1.60
C ARG A 381 3.40 -1.34 1.18
N GLN A 382 2.28 -1.71 1.83
CA GLN A 382 1.54 -2.90 1.47
C GLN A 382 1.02 -2.85 0.02
N LEU A 383 0.50 -1.69 -0.39
CA LEU A 383 0.04 -1.47 -1.75
C LEU A 383 1.20 -1.50 -2.74
N ALA A 384 2.37 -0.95 -2.37
CA ALA A 384 3.58 -1.04 -3.18
C ALA A 384 4.01 -2.49 -3.40
N ASP A 385 4.03 -3.34 -2.35
CA ASP A 385 4.34 -4.77 -2.48
C ASP A 385 3.32 -5.48 -3.40
N THR A 386 2.03 -5.11 -3.30
CA THR A 386 0.96 -5.65 -4.14
C THR A 386 1.16 -5.29 -5.62
N LEU A 387 1.42 -4.01 -5.92
CA LEU A 387 1.64 -3.55 -7.29
C LEU A 387 2.98 -4.04 -7.86
N SER A 388 4.03 -4.15 -7.04
CA SER A 388 5.30 -4.75 -7.48
C SER A 388 5.14 -6.22 -7.87
N THR A 389 4.31 -6.97 -7.13
CA THR A 389 3.95 -8.35 -7.51
C THR A 389 3.16 -8.39 -8.82
N ALA A 390 2.40 -7.34 -9.12
CA ALA A 390 1.66 -7.18 -10.37
C ALA A 390 2.49 -6.64 -11.55
N GLY A 391 3.80 -6.36 -11.35
CA GLY A 391 4.72 -5.97 -12.42
C GLY A 391 5.06 -4.48 -12.49
N PHE A 392 4.68 -3.68 -11.48
CA PHE A 392 5.10 -2.29 -11.39
C PHE A 392 6.43 -2.12 -10.64
N ASP A 393 7.23 -1.15 -11.05
CA ASP A 393 8.29 -0.58 -10.22
C ASP A 393 7.68 0.55 -9.38
N VAL A 394 7.68 0.40 -8.04
CA VAL A 394 6.89 1.25 -7.16
C VAL A 394 7.77 2.02 -6.17
N SER A 395 7.73 3.34 -6.29
CA SER A 395 8.24 4.26 -5.27
C SER A 395 7.10 4.73 -4.34
N THR A 396 7.41 5.05 -3.08
CA THR A 396 6.40 5.48 -2.10
C THR A 396 6.74 6.81 -1.46
N THR A 397 5.72 7.63 -1.22
CA THR A 397 5.86 8.92 -0.53
C THR A 397 4.68 9.19 0.42
N GLY A 398 4.88 10.11 1.37
CA GLY A 398 3.79 10.69 2.16
C GLY A 398 3.22 11.99 1.56
N ASP A 399 3.76 12.44 0.42
CA ASP A 399 3.37 13.68 -0.24
C ASP A 399 2.19 13.44 -1.21
N VAL A 400 1.01 13.29 -0.65
CA VAL A 400 -0.22 13.07 -1.43
C VAL A 400 -0.54 14.29 -2.29
N THR A 401 -0.41 15.49 -1.72
CA THR A 401 -0.67 16.76 -2.41
C THR A 401 0.22 16.93 -3.64
N GLY A 402 1.52 16.66 -3.48
CA GLY A 402 2.47 16.75 -4.59
C GLY A 402 2.16 15.75 -5.71
N VAL A 403 1.84 14.49 -5.37
CA VAL A 403 1.56 13.46 -6.39
C VAL A 403 0.29 13.76 -7.17
N GLU A 404 -0.80 14.17 -6.52
CA GLU A 404 -2.08 14.45 -7.20
C GLU A 404 -2.00 15.72 -8.04
N LEU A 405 -1.39 16.80 -7.51
CA LEU A 405 -1.22 18.04 -8.28
C LEU A 405 -0.22 17.87 -9.43
N ALA A 406 0.84 17.09 -9.28
CA ALA A 406 1.75 16.76 -10.38
C ALA A 406 1.02 15.99 -11.50
N GLY A 407 0.14 15.05 -11.14
CA GLY A 407 -0.71 14.33 -12.09
C GLY A 407 -1.67 15.27 -12.86
N ALA A 408 -2.28 16.24 -12.19
CA ALA A 408 -3.12 17.26 -12.82
C ALA A 408 -2.27 18.22 -13.70
N ALA A 409 -1.11 18.65 -13.18
CA ALA A 409 -0.20 19.56 -13.87
C ALA A 409 0.27 19.03 -15.21
N LYS A 410 0.64 17.75 -15.28
CA LYS A 410 1.09 17.16 -16.54
C LYS A 410 0.00 17.18 -17.62
N HIS A 411 -1.26 16.94 -17.25
CA HIS A 411 -2.37 16.97 -18.20
C HIS A 411 -2.56 18.37 -18.80
N VAL A 412 -2.57 19.38 -17.93
CA VAL A 412 -2.77 20.78 -18.35
C VAL A 412 -1.53 21.32 -19.09
N ALA A 413 -0.32 20.96 -18.66
CA ALA A 413 0.90 21.36 -19.35
C ALA A 413 1.02 20.77 -20.77
N VAL A 414 0.60 19.50 -20.97
CA VAL A 414 0.58 18.86 -22.30
C VAL A 414 -0.46 19.52 -23.21
N LEU A 415 -1.63 19.87 -22.69
CA LEU A 415 -2.65 20.62 -23.44
C LEU A 415 -2.10 22.00 -23.83
N ALA A 416 -1.48 22.72 -22.88
CA ALA A 416 -0.84 24.02 -23.11
C ALA A 416 0.25 23.94 -24.18
N ALA A 417 1.14 22.92 -24.10
CA ALA A 417 2.16 22.69 -25.11
C ALA A 417 1.57 22.50 -26.52
N ALA A 418 0.48 21.72 -26.62
CA ALA A 418 -0.17 21.45 -27.87
C ALA A 418 -0.83 22.72 -28.48
N VAL A 419 -1.44 23.58 -27.68
CA VAL A 419 -1.93 24.88 -28.14
C VAL A 419 -0.74 25.77 -28.56
N GLY A 420 0.32 25.85 -27.75
CA GLY A 420 1.51 26.66 -28.06
C GLY A 420 2.24 26.23 -29.32
N SER A 421 2.09 24.96 -29.73
CA SER A 421 2.78 24.39 -30.89
C SER A 421 2.42 25.06 -32.23
N ILE A 422 1.27 25.77 -32.32
CA ILE A 422 0.92 26.58 -33.50
C ILE A 422 1.93 27.69 -33.78
N ALA A 423 2.57 28.22 -32.75
CA ALA A 423 3.59 29.26 -32.86
C ALA A 423 5.02 28.69 -32.81
N GLY A 424 5.17 27.38 -32.77
CA GLY A 424 6.45 26.67 -32.84
C GLY A 424 6.89 25.99 -31.54
N PRO A 425 7.95 25.16 -31.60
CA PRO A 425 8.36 24.31 -30.49
C PRO A 425 8.85 25.10 -29.25
N ASN A 426 9.44 26.29 -29.45
CA ASN A 426 9.87 27.13 -28.33
C ASN A 426 8.68 27.64 -27.52
N VAL A 427 7.59 28.01 -28.20
CA VAL A 427 6.35 28.47 -27.53
C VAL A 427 5.65 27.31 -26.84
N ALA A 428 5.62 26.12 -27.47
CA ALA A 428 5.12 24.90 -26.84
C ALA A 428 5.87 24.57 -25.53
N GLY A 429 7.21 24.66 -25.56
CA GLY A 429 8.04 24.44 -24.36
C GLY A 429 7.82 25.49 -23.28
N ALA A 430 7.72 26.78 -23.66
CA ALA A 430 7.44 27.87 -22.74
C ALA A 430 6.05 27.71 -22.08
N ALA A 431 5.02 27.35 -22.88
CA ALA A 431 3.67 27.10 -22.42
C ALA A 431 3.62 25.98 -21.37
N ALA A 432 4.18 24.81 -21.71
CA ALA A 432 4.23 23.68 -20.80
C ALA A 432 5.00 24.03 -19.51
N GLY A 433 6.16 24.67 -19.64
CA GLY A 433 7.03 24.98 -18.51
C GLY A 433 6.40 25.99 -17.54
N LYS A 434 5.80 27.08 -18.07
CA LYS A 434 5.13 28.09 -17.23
C LYS A 434 3.94 27.51 -16.48
N VAL A 435 3.03 26.82 -17.18
CA VAL A 435 1.86 26.20 -16.56
C VAL A 435 2.26 25.15 -15.52
N PHE A 436 3.26 24.32 -15.83
CA PHE A 436 3.73 23.30 -14.89
C PHE A 436 4.37 23.92 -13.63
N ALA A 437 5.15 24.99 -13.79
CA ALA A 437 5.79 25.70 -12.67
C ALA A 437 4.76 26.44 -11.78
N GLU A 438 3.71 27.02 -12.38
CA GLU A 438 2.63 27.66 -11.63
C GLU A 438 1.85 26.65 -10.77
N ILE A 439 1.59 25.44 -11.30
CA ILE A 439 0.93 24.39 -10.52
C ILE A 439 1.87 23.78 -9.47
N ASP A 440 3.19 23.73 -9.71
CA ASP A 440 4.17 23.39 -8.67
C ASP A 440 4.18 24.42 -7.54
N ALA A 441 4.07 25.70 -7.86
CA ALA A 441 3.94 26.75 -6.84
C ALA A 441 2.67 26.58 -5.99
N LEU A 442 1.55 26.25 -6.62
CA LEU A 442 0.31 25.88 -5.91
C LEU A 442 0.51 24.65 -5.01
N ALA A 443 1.18 23.61 -5.51
CA ALA A 443 1.43 22.41 -4.73
C ALA A 443 2.26 22.73 -3.49
N ARG A 444 3.32 23.52 -3.61
CA ARG A 444 4.14 23.99 -2.48
C ARG A 444 3.35 24.81 -1.48
N ALA A 445 2.51 25.74 -1.94
CA ALA A 445 1.63 26.53 -1.07
C ALA A 445 0.66 25.64 -0.26
N ARG A 446 0.30 24.47 -0.79
CA ARG A 446 -0.55 23.45 -0.13
C ARG A 446 0.25 22.35 0.60
N GLY A 447 1.56 22.50 0.79
CA GLY A 447 2.43 21.58 1.53
C GLY A 447 3.01 20.44 0.71
N GLY A 448 2.86 20.46 -0.61
CA GLY A 448 3.53 19.56 -1.55
C GLY A 448 5.04 19.81 -1.62
N ARG A 449 5.80 18.81 -2.08
CA ARG A 449 7.26 18.85 -2.12
C ARG A 449 7.78 19.04 -3.53
N PRO A 450 8.80 19.91 -3.73
CA PRO A 450 9.42 20.13 -5.04
C PRO A 450 9.96 18.85 -5.69
N GLU A 451 10.50 17.93 -4.88
CA GLU A 451 11.06 16.66 -5.36
C GLU A 451 10.02 15.77 -6.04
N THR A 452 8.76 15.89 -5.64
CA THR A 452 7.65 15.15 -6.25
C THR A 452 7.39 15.62 -7.68
N PHE A 453 7.42 16.94 -7.91
CA PHE A 453 7.27 17.54 -9.24
C PHE A 453 8.49 17.31 -10.14
N ALA A 454 9.70 17.44 -9.60
CA ALA A 454 10.93 17.15 -10.35
C ALA A 454 11.13 15.66 -10.63
N GLY A 455 10.44 14.77 -9.89
CA GLY A 455 10.61 13.33 -9.96
C GLY A 455 9.61 12.63 -10.89
N LEU A 456 9.37 11.36 -10.56
CA LEU A 456 8.58 10.41 -11.35
C LEU A 456 7.12 10.86 -11.55
N ALA A 457 6.48 11.36 -10.49
CA ALA A 457 5.07 11.77 -10.55
C ALA A 457 4.84 13.04 -11.37
N GLY A 458 5.82 13.94 -11.47
CA GLY A 458 5.74 15.18 -12.22
C GLY A 458 6.48 15.11 -13.56
N ALA A 459 7.78 15.43 -13.57
CA ALA A 459 8.59 15.52 -14.79
C ALA A 459 8.59 14.21 -15.59
N GLY A 460 8.71 13.06 -14.93
CA GLY A 460 8.67 11.74 -15.59
C GLY A 460 7.36 11.49 -16.34
N ASP A 461 6.21 11.74 -15.67
CA ASP A 461 4.88 11.55 -16.28
C ASP A 461 4.59 12.61 -17.38
N LEU A 462 5.09 13.85 -17.21
CA LEU A 462 5.01 14.90 -18.23
C LEU A 462 5.75 14.48 -19.51
N VAL A 463 7.01 14.06 -19.40
CA VAL A 463 7.82 13.62 -20.55
C VAL A 463 7.15 12.46 -21.27
N ALA A 464 6.75 11.41 -20.55
CA ALA A 464 6.06 10.26 -21.12
C ALA A 464 4.79 10.66 -21.88
N THR A 465 4.03 11.63 -21.36
CA THR A 465 2.77 12.10 -22.00
C THR A 465 3.04 13.00 -23.20
N VAL A 466 4.11 13.80 -23.19
CA VAL A 466 4.48 14.66 -24.35
C VAL A 466 4.96 13.82 -25.54
N VAL A 467 5.77 12.79 -25.29
CA VAL A 467 6.28 11.92 -26.36
C VAL A 467 5.21 10.96 -26.90
N SER A 468 4.16 10.70 -26.13
CA SER A 468 3.10 9.77 -26.54
C SER A 468 2.24 10.35 -27.65
N GLU A 469 2.21 9.68 -28.81
CA GLU A 469 1.33 10.06 -29.93
C GLU A 469 -0.16 9.85 -29.60
N ARG A 470 -0.47 8.96 -28.64
CA ARG A 470 -1.82 8.62 -28.20
C ARG A 470 -2.36 9.54 -27.12
N SER A 471 -1.67 10.65 -26.80
CA SER A 471 -2.08 11.58 -25.73
C SER A 471 -3.36 12.33 -26.07
N ARG A 472 -4.43 12.04 -25.31
CA ARG A 472 -5.73 12.74 -25.43
C ARG A 472 -5.60 14.24 -25.14
N ASN A 473 -4.79 14.61 -24.14
CA ASN A 473 -4.57 16.02 -23.81
C ASN A 473 -3.84 16.76 -24.93
N ARG A 474 -2.88 16.12 -25.60
CA ARG A 474 -2.25 16.68 -26.81
C ARG A 474 -3.26 16.88 -27.94
N ARG A 475 -4.12 15.89 -28.20
CA ARG A 475 -5.16 16.00 -29.22
C ARG A 475 -6.16 17.11 -28.90
N ALA A 476 -6.56 17.22 -27.64
CA ALA A 476 -7.46 18.29 -27.19
C ALA A 476 -6.83 19.68 -27.37
N GLY A 477 -5.56 19.86 -27.02
CA GLY A 477 -4.86 21.12 -27.25
C GLY A 477 -4.76 21.49 -28.73
N GLN A 478 -4.54 20.51 -29.62
CA GLN A 478 -4.56 20.73 -31.08
C GLN A 478 -5.94 21.19 -31.57
N LEU A 479 -7.03 20.62 -31.05
CA LEU A 479 -8.40 21.01 -31.39
C LEU A 479 -8.72 22.43 -30.88
N LEU A 480 -8.35 22.75 -29.64
CA LEU A 480 -8.47 24.11 -29.10
C LEU A 480 -7.69 25.12 -29.94
N ALA A 481 -6.48 24.76 -30.38
CA ALA A 481 -5.65 25.59 -31.25
C ALA A 481 -6.32 25.87 -32.62
N GLN A 482 -7.18 24.97 -33.07
CA GLN A 482 -8.00 25.11 -34.30
C GLN A 482 -9.31 25.85 -34.06
N GLY A 483 -9.57 26.32 -32.82
CA GLY A 483 -10.78 27.04 -32.45
C GLY A 483 -11.98 26.14 -32.12
N VAL A 484 -11.80 24.83 -31.93
CA VAL A 484 -12.89 23.95 -31.51
C VAL A 484 -13.29 24.28 -30.07
N PRO A 485 -14.57 24.55 -29.81
CA PRO A 485 -15.07 24.88 -28.46
C PRO A 485 -14.78 23.75 -27.46
N ALA A 486 -14.44 24.11 -26.22
CA ALA A 486 -14.14 23.15 -25.19
C ALA A 486 -15.27 22.14 -24.93
N ALA A 487 -16.52 22.56 -25.04
CA ALA A 487 -17.71 21.68 -24.91
C ALA A 487 -17.74 20.54 -25.93
N GLU A 488 -17.11 20.69 -27.09
CA GLU A 488 -17.09 19.70 -28.17
C GLU A 488 -15.85 18.78 -28.10
N ILE A 489 -14.85 19.12 -27.28
CA ILE A 489 -13.54 18.41 -27.21
C ILE A 489 -13.71 16.93 -26.81
N ASP A 490 -14.52 16.63 -25.81
CA ASP A 490 -14.73 15.24 -25.37
C ASP A 490 -15.31 14.38 -26.50
N ASN A 491 -16.25 14.91 -27.26
CA ASN A 491 -16.87 14.22 -28.41
C ASN A 491 -15.86 14.07 -29.55
N ALA A 492 -15.09 15.11 -29.86
CA ALA A 492 -14.09 15.10 -30.93
C ALA A 492 -12.88 14.18 -30.63
N VAL A 493 -12.53 14.02 -29.36
CA VAL A 493 -11.50 13.09 -28.89
C VAL A 493 -12.06 11.67 -28.69
N GLY A 494 -13.37 11.52 -28.51
CA GLY A 494 -14.08 10.27 -28.24
C GLY A 494 -14.03 9.82 -26.78
N HIS A 495 -13.35 10.56 -25.93
CA HIS A 495 -13.16 10.24 -24.50
C HIS A 495 -13.01 11.51 -23.65
N PRO A 496 -13.34 11.43 -22.33
CA PRO A 496 -13.10 12.53 -21.41
C PRO A 496 -11.66 13.03 -21.39
N VAL A 497 -11.48 14.35 -21.40
CA VAL A 497 -10.18 15.03 -21.36
C VAL A 497 -10.02 15.76 -20.03
N GLU A 498 -9.28 15.16 -19.08
CA GLU A 498 -9.14 15.69 -17.72
C GLU A 498 -8.47 17.08 -17.66
N ALA A 499 -7.64 17.45 -18.65
CA ALA A 499 -7.00 18.76 -18.69
C ALA A 499 -8.01 19.90 -18.83
N VAL A 500 -9.06 19.72 -19.65
CA VAL A 500 -10.10 20.73 -19.89
C VAL A 500 -10.90 20.98 -18.60
N ASP A 501 -11.25 19.90 -17.89
CA ASP A 501 -11.96 20.01 -16.61
C ASP A 501 -11.07 20.59 -15.49
N SER A 502 -9.80 20.22 -15.47
CA SER A 502 -8.89 20.56 -14.36
C SER A 502 -8.34 21.96 -14.39
N ALA A 503 -8.14 22.56 -15.58
CA ALA A 503 -7.50 23.88 -15.68
C ALA A 503 -8.28 24.99 -14.95
N PRO A 504 -9.61 25.16 -15.11
CA PRO A 504 -10.39 26.14 -14.36
C PRO A 504 -10.39 25.87 -12.84
N LEU A 505 -10.43 24.58 -12.44
CA LEU A 505 -10.40 24.19 -11.02
C LEU A 505 -9.03 24.51 -10.38
N LEU A 506 -7.94 24.33 -11.12
CA LEU A 506 -6.59 24.69 -10.66
C LEU A 506 -6.44 26.21 -10.50
N VAL A 507 -7.01 26.99 -11.39
CA VAL A 507 -7.08 28.46 -11.27
C VAL A 507 -7.80 28.87 -9.98
N SER A 508 -8.99 28.30 -9.74
CA SER A 508 -9.74 28.58 -8.50
C SER A 508 -8.91 28.19 -7.27
N ALA A 509 -8.32 27.00 -7.30
CA ALA A 509 -7.48 26.50 -6.23
C ALA A 509 -6.23 27.35 -5.97
N ALA A 510 -5.64 27.95 -7.00
CA ALA A 510 -4.51 28.86 -6.91
C ALA A 510 -4.90 30.20 -6.28
N ARG A 511 -6.06 30.75 -6.66
CA ARG A 511 -6.61 31.97 -6.05
C ARG A 511 -6.87 31.80 -4.56
N ASP A 512 -7.47 30.66 -4.17
CA ASP A 512 -7.71 30.35 -2.75
C ASP A 512 -6.40 30.22 -1.95
N ALA A 513 -5.33 29.78 -2.60
CA ALA A 513 -4.00 29.65 -2.02
C ALA A 513 -3.14 30.93 -2.16
N HIS A 514 -3.69 32.03 -2.72
CA HIS A 514 -2.99 33.28 -3.01
C HIS A 514 -1.73 33.10 -3.89
N VAL A 515 -1.80 32.17 -4.86
CA VAL A 515 -0.73 31.90 -5.82
C VAL A 515 -1.08 32.54 -7.16
N GLU A 516 -0.18 33.36 -7.70
CA GLU A 516 -0.34 33.97 -9.04
C GLU A 516 -0.06 32.92 -10.13
N THR A 517 -0.99 32.76 -11.09
CA THR A 517 -0.92 31.76 -12.16
C THR A 517 -1.30 32.36 -13.52
N PRO A 518 -0.54 33.38 -14.02
CA PRO A 518 -0.93 34.11 -15.22
C PRO A 518 -1.04 33.23 -16.49
N ALA A 519 -0.16 32.24 -16.69
CA ALA A 519 -0.21 31.35 -17.83
C ALA A 519 -1.40 30.38 -17.72
N LEU A 520 -1.67 29.87 -16.53
CA LEU A 520 -2.80 28.98 -16.27
C LEU A 520 -4.14 29.74 -16.32
N ASP A 521 -4.20 30.97 -15.77
CA ASP A 521 -5.38 31.84 -15.86
C ASP A 521 -5.77 32.13 -17.31
N SER A 522 -4.77 32.47 -18.15
CA SER A 522 -4.99 32.73 -19.56
C SER A 522 -5.37 31.45 -20.34
N LEU A 523 -4.82 30.29 -19.96
CA LEU A 523 -5.22 28.99 -20.54
C LEU A 523 -6.69 28.65 -20.19
N ALA A 524 -7.11 28.89 -18.96
CA ALA A 524 -8.50 28.73 -18.55
C ALA A 524 -9.43 29.67 -19.33
N ALA A 525 -9.00 30.93 -19.55
CA ALA A 525 -9.75 31.87 -20.38
C ALA A 525 -9.92 31.40 -21.85
N LEU A 526 -8.88 30.74 -22.41
CA LEU A 526 -8.97 30.10 -23.74
C LEU A 526 -9.99 28.93 -23.73
N ILE A 527 -9.89 28.05 -22.73
CA ILE A 527 -10.82 26.90 -22.58
C ILE A 527 -12.29 27.41 -22.47
N GLU A 528 -12.52 28.50 -21.76
CA GLU A 528 -13.82 29.13 -21.60
C GLU A 528 -14.26 29.94 -22.83
N GLY A 529 -13.46 30.03 -23.88
CA GLY A 529 -13.74 30.77 -25.08
C GLY A 529 -13.73 32.32 -24.93
N ARG A 530 -13.07 32.81 -23.85
CA ARG A 530 -12.96 34.27 -23.59
C ARG A 530 -11.80 34.94 -24.35
N ILE A 531 -10.84 34.16 -24.81
CA ILE A 531 -9.73 34.62 -25.66
C ILE A 531 -9.45 33.63 -26.78
N GLU A 532 -8.83 34.11 -27.85
CA GLU A 532 -8.45 33.31 -29.01
C GLU A 532 -7.08 32.61 -28.80
N PRO A 533 -6.80 31.49 -29.49
CA PRO A 533 -5.52 30.77 -29.38
C PRO A 533 -4.29 31.66 -29.64
N GLY A 534 -4.35 32.58 -30.60
CA GLY A 534 -3.28 33.53 -30.90
C GLY A 534 -3.01 34.51 -29.77
N GLN A 535 -4.05 34.98 -29.08
CA GLN A 535 -3.92 35.84 -27.91
C GLN A 535 -3.24 35.12 -26.74
N TRP A 536 -3.64 33.85 -26.52
CA TRP A 536 -3.04 33.05 -25.47
C TRP A 536 -1.53 32.80 -25.71
N THR A 537 -1.12 32.46 -26.94
CA THR A 537 0.30 32.27 -27.29
C THR A 537 1.12 33.53 -27.11
N ALA A 538 0.57 34.70 -27.40
CA ALA A 538 1.21 35.98 -27.14
C ALA A 538 1.47 36.18 -25.62
N THR A 539 0.47 35.92 -24.78
CA THR A 539 0.58 36.01 -23.32
C THR A 539 1.68 35.10 -22.77
N VAL A 540 1.80 33.86 -23.28
CA VAL A 540 2.82 32.92 -22.83
C VAL A 540 4.24 33.37 -23.19
N THR A 541 4.43 34.09 -24.31
CA THR A 541 5.73 34.57 -24.78
C THR A 541 6.11 35.95 -24.27
N GLU A 542 5.18 36.71 -23.68
CA GLU A 542 5.51 37.98 -23.04
C GLU A 542 6.55 37.79 -21.93
N PRO A 543 7.57 38.71 -21.84
CA PRO A 543 8.51 38.69 -20.75
C PRO A 543 7.78 38.93 -19.42
N ALA A 544 8.14 38.16 -18.39
CA ALA A 544 7.59 38.36 -17.05
C ALA A 544 7.79 39.81 -16.60
N ARG A 545 6.70 40.52 -16.26
CA ARG A 545 6.80 41.84 -15.68
C ARG A 545 7.64 41.77 -14.41
N PRO A 546 8.70 42.61 -14.24
CA PRO A 546 9.49 42.59 -13.03
C PRO A 546 8.56 42.84 -11.83
N ALA A 547 8.64 41.97 -10.82
CA ALA A 547 7.88 42.12 -9.58
C ALA A 547 8.04 43.55 -9.06
N ARG A 548 6.94 44.28 -8.90
CA ARG A 548 6.96 45.61 -8.26
C ARG A 548 7.59 45.42 -6.87
N LYS A 549 8.83 45.92 -6.70
CA LYS A 549 9.44 46.01 -5.38
C LYS A 549 8.46 46.79 -4.52
N SER A 550 7.81 46.15 -3.56
CA SER A 550 7.06 46.84 -2.52
C SER A 550 8.09 47.68 -1.76
N THR A 551 8.11 48.97 -2.00
CA THR A 551 8.81 49.95 -1.14
C THR A 551 8.04 49.97 0.18
N VAL A 552 8.43 49.08 1.10
CA VAL A 552 8.12 49.26 2.52
C VAL A 552 8.90 50.51 2.92
N ARG A 553 8.23 51.68 2.98
CA ARG A 553 8.75 52.85 3.67
C ARG A 553 8.85 52.46 5.15
N ALA A 554 10.08 52.34 5.63
CA ALA A 554 10.34 52.38 7.06
C ALA A 554 9.86 53.75 7.58
N ALA A 555 8.94 53.72 8.53
CA ALA A 555 8.57 54.80 9.41
C ALA A 555 9.03 54.47 10.82
#